data_7f1bf5bd3e2b7ef08f0d53ff4ed0183a
#
_entry.id   7f1bf5bd3e2b7ef08f0d53ff4ed0183a
#
_cell.length_a   1.000
_cell.length_b   1.000
_cell.length_c   1.000
_cell.angle_alpha   90.00
_cell.angle_beta   90.00
_cell.angle_gamma   90.00
#
_symmetry.space_group_name_H-M   'P 1'
#
loop_
_entity.id
_entity.type
_entity.pdbx_description
1 polymer ?
#
loop_
_entity_poly.entity_id
_entity_poly.type
_entity_poly.pdbx_seq_one_letter_code
_entity_poly.pdbx_strand_id
1 'polypeptide(L)'
;MKSEVYNQSNCIVGAVAYQYYIEGKSRAEIAKEFRLSYSTLSRLLKRAREEKIVQFSISEPYLSCHFQEVSIQKKYDLKYVVVVPTSGEDTPIIVKKRVAMEGARYLQRVISDGDILGFTWGGTMYHLIQYLNPCRKVNARFVTMHGNIEKCNKNFEVEALVHRAAMAFGGKNISIRDNGLL
;
A
#
# COMPACT_ATOMS: atom_id res chain seq x y z
N MET A 1 11.49 38.48 21.23
CA MET A 1 12.10 38.65 19.88
C MET A 1 11.34 37.78 18.89
N LYS A 2 10.68 38.34 17.88
CA LYS A 2 10.14 37.57 16.75
C LYS A 2 11.35 36.99 16.02
N SER A 3 11.32 35.68 15.72
CA SER A 3 12.45 35.02 15.06
C SER A 3 12.66 35.63 13.67
N GLU A 4 13.91 35.63 13.17
CA GLU A 4 14.27 36.13 11.81
C GLU A 4 13.37 35.57 10.71
N VAL A 5 12.80 34.40 10.91
CA VAL A 5 11.85 33.72 9.97
C VAL A 5 10.62 34.58 9.69
N TYR A 6 10.13 35.36 10.64
CA TYR A 6 8.98 36.26 10.43
C TYR A 6 9.36 37.58 9.74
N ASN A 7 10.65 37.89 9.65
CA ASN A 7 11.14 39.07 8.96
C ASN A 7 11.53 38.80 7.49
N GLN A 8 11.54 37.52 7.09
CA GLN A 8 11.82 37.15 5.70
C GLN A 8 10.62 37.49 4.80
N SER A 9 10.91 38.15 3.66
CA SER A 9 9.88 38.50 2.69
C SER A 9 9.24 37.25 2.07
N ASN A 10 8.00 37.38 1.63
CA ASN A 10 7.33 36.29 0.90
C ASN A 10 8.07 35.89 -0.38
N CYS A 11 8.87 36.79 -0.95
CA CYS A 11 9.73 36.48 -2.09
C CYS A 11 10.79 35.42 -1.75
N ILE A 12 11.44 35.52 -0.57
CA ILE A 12 12.43 34.54 -0.12
C ILE A 12 11.72 33.21 0.19
N VAL A 13 10.55 33.24 0.84
CA VAL A 13 9.75 32.05 1.10
C VAL A 13 9.38 31.35 -0.21
N GLY A 14 8.94 32.13 -1.22
CA GLY A 14 8.61 31.62 -2.54
C GLY A 14 9.81 31.03 -3.27
N ALA A 15 10.96 31.73 -3.26
CA ALA A 15 12.19 31.25 -3.91
C ALA A 15 12.70 29.93 -3.29
N VAL A 16 12.74 29.86 -1.96
CA VAL A 16 13.13 28.64 -1.23
C VAL A 16 12.17 27.49 -1.53
N ALA A 17 10.87 27.78 -1.54
CA ALA A 17 9.86 26.78 -1.83
C ALA A 17 9.94 26.27 -3.29
N TYR A 18 10.17 27.17 -4.25
CA TYR A 18 10.37 26.84 -5.65
C TYR A 18 11.57 25.89 -5.84
N GLN A 19 12.73 26.24 -5.27
CA GLN A 19 13.91 25.39 -5.38
C GLN A 19 13.70 24.01 -4.75
N TYR A 20 12.98 23.94 -3.63
CA TYR A 20 12.74 22.68 -2.95
C TYR A 20 11.70 21.80 -3.66
N TYR A 21 10.54 22.38 -4.03
CA TYR A 21 9.41 21.60 -4.54
C TYR A 21 9.41 21.42 -6.06
N ILE A 22 9.98 22.37 -6.81
CA ILE A 22 9.97 22.34 -8.27
C ILE A 22 11.32 21.91 -8.83
N GLU A 23 12.42 22.51 -8.36
CA GLU A 23 13.76 22.12 -8.83
C GLU A 23 14.30 20.86 -8.17
N GLY A 24 13.69 20.40 -7.06
CA GLY A 24 14.11 19.19 -6.35
C GLY A 24 15.46 19.32 -5.64
N LYS A 25 15.94 20.53 -5.40
CA LYS A 25 17.19 20.75 -4.67
C LYS A 25 17.10 20.22 -3.25
N SER A 26 18.20 19.69 -2.75
CA SER A 26 18.32 19.24 -1.37
C SER A 26 18.27 20.43 -0.40
N ARG A 27 17.83 20.16 0.83
CA ARG A 27 17.86 21.19 1.89
C ARG A 27 19.26 21.74 2.15
N ALA A 28 20.31 20.93 1.94
CA ALA A 28 21.69 21.34 2.11
C ALA A 28 22.09 22.39 1.08
N GLU A 29 21.77 22.15 -0.18
CA GLU A 29 22.05 23.08 -1.28
C GLU A 29 21.34 24.41 -1.08
N ILE A 30 20.05 24.38 -0.76
CA ILE A 30 19.24 25.58 -0.54
C ILE A 30 19.75 26.37 0.68
N ALA A 31 20.05 25.66 1.79
CA ALA A 31 20.58 26.31 2.99
C ALA A 31 21.91 27.01 2.71
N LYS A 32 22.79 26.41 1.91
CA LYS A 32 24.07 27.01 1.49
C LYS A 32 23.85 28.21 0.57
N GLU A 33 22.99 28.07 -0.45
CA GLU A 33 22.71 29.13 -1.44
C GLU A 33 22.12 30.38 -0.79
N PHE A 34 21.12 30.21 0.09
CA PHE A 34 20.46 31.31 0.79
C PHE A 34 21.17 31.74 2.09
N ARG A 35 22.29 31.09 2.46
CA ARG A 35 23.00 31.29 3.73
C ARG A 35 22.09 31.15 4.96
N LEU A 36 21.25 30.16 4.96
CA LEU A 36 20.27 29.88 6.01
C LEU A 36 20.70 28.66 6.86
N SER A 37 20.27 28.65 8.13
CA SER A 37 20.35 27.46 8.94
C SER A 37 19.31 26.45 8.49
N TYR A 38 19.52 25.14 8.75
CA TYR A 38 18.53 24.07 8.46
C TYR A 38 17.21 24.32 9.18
N SER A 39 17.25 24.83 10.41
CA SER A 39 16.05 25.14 11.18
C SER A 39 15.27 26.30 10.55
N THR A 40 15.95 27.35 10.09
CA THR A 40 15.34 28.47 9.39
C THR A 40 14.70 27.99 8.08
N LEU A 41 15.43 27.22 7.27
CA LEU A 41 14.91 26.65 6.03
C LEU A 41 13.63 25.82 6.27
N SER A 42 13.66 24.95 7.28
CA SER A 42 12.49 24.14 7.62
C SER A 42 11.27 24.98 8.01
N ARG A 43 11.49 26.10 8.74
CA ARG A 43 10.42 27.04 9.10
C ARG A 43 9.88 27.80 7.87
N LEU A 44 10.75 28.21 6.93
CA LEU A 44 10.32 28.85 5.69
C LEU A 44 9.47 27.91 4.83
N LEU A 45 9.90 26.65 4.67
CA LEU A 45 9.10 25.64 3.95
C LEU A 45 7.76 25.33 4.63
N LYS A 46 7.72 25.33 5.96
CA LYS A 46 6.48 25.22 6.72
C LYS A 46 5.57 26.42 6.47
N ARG A 47 6.12 27.64 6.58
CA ARG A 47 5.41 28.87 6.32
C ARG A 47 4.85 28.95 4.89
N ALA A 48 5.63 28.51 3.89
CA ALA A 48 5.17 28.45 2.50
C ALA A 48 3.88 27.64 2.32
N ARG A 49 3.70 26.57 3.10
CA ARG A 49 2.48 25.76 3.11
C ARG A 49 1.34 26.40 3.89
N GLU A 50 1.64 26.94 5.08
CA GLU A 50 0.64 27.56 5.96
C GLU A 50 0.03 28.82 5.34
N GLU A 51 0.84 29.64 4.68
CA GLU A 51 0.41 30.84 3.98
C GLU A 51 -0.06 30.57 2.54
N LYS A 52 -0.15 29.28 2.14
CA LYS A 52 -0.60 28.85 0.80
C LYS A 52 0.22 29.42 -0.37
N ILE A 53 1.49 29.82 -0.12
CA ILE A 53 2.45 30.18 -1.18
C ILE A 53 2.73 28.96 -2.05
N VAL A 54 2.72 27.76 -1.44
CA VAL A 54 2.71 26.47 -2.14
C VAL A 54 1.42 25.73 -1.81
N GLN A 55 0.79 25.21 -2.85
CA GLN A 55 -0.43 24.40 -2.74
C GLN A 55 -0.19 23.03 -3.32
N PHE A 56 -0.69 22.00 -2.63
CA PHE A 56 -0.63 20.62 -3.08
C PHE A 56 -2.04 20.11 -3.33
N SER A 57 -2.20 19.34 -4.37
CA SER A 57 -3.43 18.61 -4.63
C SER A 57 -3.12 17.13 -4.82
N ILE A 58 -4.00 16.27 -4.31
CA ILE A 58 -3.98 14.86 -4.61
C ILE A 58 -5.07 14.62 -5.65
N SER A 59 -4.67 14.07 -6.79
CA SER A 59 -5.59 13.84 -7.89
C SER A 59 -6.65 12.78 -7.53
N GLU A 60 -7.86 12.95 -8.09
CA GLU A 60 -8.83 11.87 -8.11
C GLU A 60 -8.35 10.73 -9.04
N PRO A 61 -8.69 9.47 -8.76
CA PRO A 61 -9.57 9.00 -7.69
C PRO A 61 -8.86 8.72 -6.35
N TYR A 62 -7.56 9.01 -6.22
CA TYR A 62 -6.76 8.63 -5.04
C TYR A 62 -7.22 9.33 -3.76
N LEU A 63 -7.65 10.59 -3.87
CA LEU A 63 -8.14 11.35 -2.72
C LEU A 63 -9.43 10.74 -2.17
N SER A 64 -10.38 10.43 -3.05
CA SER A 64 -11.63 9.77 -2.67
C SER A 64 -11.41 8.38 -2.10
N CYS A 65 -10.50 7.57 -2.67
CA CYS A 65 -10.11 6.28 -2.15
C CYS A 65 -9.58 6.41 -0.72
N HIS A 66 -8.70 7.37 -0.46
CA HIS A 66 -8.14 7.60 0.87
C HIS A 66 -9.21 7.96 1.91
N PHE A 67 -10.17 8.81 1.57
CA PHE A 67 -11.28 9.12 2.48
C PHE A 67 -12.13 7.89 2.79
N GLN A 68 -12.37 7.03 1.81
CA GLN A 68 -13.07 5.77 2.02
C GLN A 68 -12.28 4.82 2.91
N GLU A 69 -10.96 4.67 2.71
CA GLU A 69 -10.07 3.88 3.57
C GLU A 69 -10.17 4.30 5.02
N VAL A 70 -10.02 5.61 5.30
CA VAL A 70 -10.11 6.17 6.66
C VAL A 70 -11.49 5.93 7.27
N SER A 71 -12.56 6.10 6.49
CA SER A 71 -13.93 5.87 6.95
C SER A 71 -14.16 4.41 7.34
N ILE A 72 -13.74 3.47 6.49
CA ILE A 72 -13.87 2.02 6.72
C ILE A 72 -13.02 1.59 7.92
N GLN A 73 -11.77 2.08 8.02
CA GLN A 73 -10.90 1.81 9.17
C GLN A 73 -11.56 2.20 10.49
N LYS A 74 -12.10 3.41 10.57
CA LYS A 74 -12.78 3.90 11.78
C LYS A 74 -14.05 3.12 12.11
N LYS A 75 -14.85 2.80 11.07
CA LYS A 75 -16.14 2.14 11.27
C LYS A 75 -16.00 0.71 11.76
N TYR A 76 -14.98 0.00 11.31
CA TYR A 76 -14.80 -1.43 11.57
C TYR A 76 -13.57 -1.74 12.43
N ASP A 77 -12.91 -0.74 12.97
CA ASP A 77 -11.67 -0.86 13.78
C ASP A 77 -10.59 -1.70 13.08
N LEU A 78 -10.36 -1.42 11.79
CA LEU A 78 -9.40 -2.14 10.98
C LEU A 78 -8.04 -1.44 11.01
N LYS A 79 -6.97 -2.21 11.18
CA LYS A 79 -5.59 -1.68 11.16
C LYS A 79 -5.17 -1.17 9.79
N TYR A 80 -5.69 -1.77 8.73
CA TYR A 80 -5.30 -1.44 7.36
C TYR A 80 -6.45 -1.71 6.38
N VAL A 81 -6.68 -0.76 5.51
CA VAL A 81 -7.67 -0.85 4.42
C VAL A 81 -7.02 -0.27 3.17
N VAL A 82 -7.24 -0.89 2.04
CA VAL A 82 -6.89 -0.36 0.72
C VAL A 82 -8.14 -0.32 -0.12
N VAL A 83 -8.46 0.85 -0.65
CA VAL A 83 -9.52 1.03 -1.63
C VAL A 83 -8.89 1.17 -3.01
N VAL A 84 -9.25 0.28 -3.91
CA VAL A 84 -8.73 0.27 -5.27
C VAL A 84 -9.63 1.12 -6.17
N PRO A 85 -9.07 2.12 -6.85
CA PRO A 85 -9.85 2.95 -7.76
C PRO A 85 -10.36 2.13 -8.94
N THR A 86 -11.63 2.36 -9.29
CA THR A 86 -12.28 1.75 -10.46
C THR A 86 -12.88 2.82 -11.36
N SER A 87 -13.02 2.51 -12.64
CA SER A 87 -13.75 3.33 -13.60
C SER A 87 -15.10 2.68 -13.93
N GLY A 88 -16.02 3.46 -14.48
CA GLY A 88 -17.31 2.95 -14.96
C GLY A 88 -17.21 1.91 -16.09
N GLU A 89 -16.06 1.85 -16.76
CA GLU A 89 -15.77 0.89 -17.84
C GLU A 89 -15.13 -0.41 -17.33
N ASP A 90 -14.77 -0.49 -16.06
CA ASP A 90 -14.11 -1.65 -15.49
C ASP A 90 -15.08 -2.82 -15.36
N THR A 91 -14.77 -3.92 -16.02
CA THR A 91 -15.53 -5.16 -15.86
C THR A 91 -15.26 -5.79 -14.48
N PRO A 92 -16.18 -6.63 -13.96
CA PRO A 92 -15.99 -7.31 -12.66
C PRO A 92 -14.67 -8.09 -12.57
N ILE A 93 -14.17 -8.61 -13.68
CA ILE A 93 -12.89 -9.34 -13.70
C ILE A 93 -11.70 -8.39 -13.56
N ILE A 94 -11.77 -7.19 -14.13
CA ILE A 94 -10.73 -6.17 -14.00
C ILE A 94 -10.66 -5.69 -12.55
N VAL A 95 -11.80 -5.38 -11.95
CA VAL A 95 -11.88 -4.99 -10.53
C VAL A 95 -11.28 -6.07 -9.64
N LYS A 96 -11.68 -7.33 -9.86
CA LYS A 96 -11.17 -8.49 -9.10
C LYS A 96 -9.65 -8.62 -9.20
N LYS A 97 -9.09 -8.45 -10.40
CA LYS A 97 -7.63 -8.49 -10.63
C LYS A 97 -6.90 -7.36 -9.92
N ARG A 98 -7.43 -6.13 -9.96
CA ARG A 98 -6.83 -4.99 -9.26
C ARG A 98 -6.82 -5.19 -7.74
N VAL A 99 -7.95 -5.60 -7.17
CA VAL A 99 -8.04 -5.92 -5.73
C VAL A 99 -7.07 -7.04 -5.35
N ALA A 100 -7.01 -8.10 -6.15
CA ALA A 100 -6.11 -9.23 -5.93
C ALA A 100 -4.62 -8.80 -5.98
N MET A 101 -4.27 -7.91 -6.90
CA MET A 101 -2.91 -7.39 -7.03
C MET A 101 -2.49 -6.58 -5.78
N GLU A 102 -3.36 -5.70 -5.29
CA GLU A 102 -3.07 -4.95 -4.05
C GLU A 102 -3.02 -5.87 -2.83
N GLY A 103 -3.90 -6.88 -2.76
CA GLY A 103 -3.84 -7.92 -1.74
C GLY A 103 -2.51 -8.69 -1.76
N ALA A 104 -2.01 -9.05 -2.94
CA ALA A 104 -0.72 -9.72 -3.09
C ALA A 104 0.45 -8.82 -2.65
N ARG A 105 0.44 -7.53 -3.01
CA ARG A 105 1.44 -6.54 -2.58
C ARG A 105 1.44 -6.38 -1.06
N TYR A 106 0.26 -6.28 -0.47
CA TYR A 106 0.12 -6.20 0.98
C TYR A 106 0.68 -7.44 1.67
N LEU A 107 0.23 -8.63 1.25
CA LEU A 107 0.69 -9.89 1.83
C LEU A 107 2.21 -10.04 1.78
N GLN A 108 2.83 -9.77 0.64
CA GLN A 108 4.29 -9.84 0.48
C GLN A 108 5.06 -8.89 1.40
N ARG A 109 4.44 -7.78 1.78
CA ARG A 109 5.04 -6.79 2.68
C ARG A 109 4.95 -7.19 4.14
N VAL A 110 3.83 -7.81 4.56
CA VAL A 110 3.54 -8.06 5.98
C VAL A 110 3.91 -9.46 6.46
N ILE A 111 3.97 -10.44 5.56
CA ILE A 111 4.24 -11.83 5.93
C ILE A 111 5.62 -11.97 6.58
N SER A 112 5.69 -12.76 7.65
CA SER A 112 6.88 -13.00 8.44
C SER A 112 7.10 -14.48 8.72
N ASP A 113 8.32 -14.81 9.12
CA ASP A 113 8.65 -16.18 9.54
C ASP A 113 7.79 -16.61 10.74
N GLY A 114 7.29 -17.82 10.68
CA GLY A 114 6.41 -18.39 11.69
C GLY A 114 4.91 -18.12 11.47
N ASP A 115 4.55 -17.25 10.55
CA ASP A 115 3.14 -16.98 10.24
C ASP A 115 2.40 -18.22 9.71
N ILE A 116 1.10 -18.26 9.99
CA ILE A 116 0.17 -19.25 9.47
C ILE A 116 -0.89 -18.51 8.65
N LEU A 117 -0.95 -18.78 7.36
CA LEU A 117 -1.88 -18.14 6.44
C LEU A 117 -2.93 -19.15 5.96
N GLY A 118 -4.19 -18.88 6.26
CA GLY A 118 -5.33 -19.66 5.80
C GLY A 118 -5.87 -19.11 4.48
N PHE A 119 -6.13 -20.01 3.53
CA PHE A 119 -6.67 -19.66 2.23
C PHE A 119 -8.01 -20.35 1.99
N THR A 120 -8.90 -19.63 1.32
CA THR A 120 -10.16 -20.15 0.79
C THR A 120 -10.06 -20.26 -0.73
N TRP A 121 -11.03 -20.91 -1.36
CA TRP A 121 -11.16 -20.92 -2.81
C TRP A 121 -11.76 -19.61 -3.34
N GLY A 122 -11.61 -19.35 -4.62
CA GLY A 122 -12.31 -18.29 -5.32
C GLY A 122 -11.46 -17.50 -6.29
N GLY A 123 -12.11 -16.85 -7.25
CA GLY A 123 -11.43 -16.14 -8.34
C GLY A 123 -10.54 -15.00 -7.87
N THR A 124 -10.89 -14.33 -6.77
CA THR A 124 -10.03 -13.28 -6.21
C THR A 124 -8.75 -13.86 -5.62
N MET A 125 -8.87 -14.97 -4.87
CA MET A 125 -7.70 -15.67 -4.30
C MET A 125 -6.82 -16.25 -5.40
N TYR A 126 -7.42 -16.82 -6.43
CA TYR A 126 -6.68 -17.28 -7.61
C TYR A 126 -5.82 -16.15 -8.21
N HIS A 127 -6.41 -14.99 -8.47
CA HIS A 127 -5.65 -13.85 -9.02
C HIS A 127 -4.61 -13.31 -8.02
N LEU A 128 -4.92 -13.26 -6.72
CA LEU A 128 -3.96 -12.84 -5.71
C LEU A 128 -2.70 -13.70 -5.77
N ILE A 129 -2.86 -15.01 -5.84
CA ILE A 129 -1.73 -15.95 -5.90
C ILE A 129 -0.95 -15.83 -7.22
N GLN A 130 -1.61 -15.52 -8.33
CA GLN A 130 -0.93 -15.25 -9.60
C GLN A 130 -0.04 -14.00 -9.54
N TYR A 131 -0.36 -13.03 -8.69
CA TYR A 131 0.43 -11.81 -8.50
C TYR A 131 1.51 -11.93 -7.42
N LEU A 132 1.62 -13.08 -6.75
CA LEU A 132 2.71 -13.30 -5.79
C LEU A 132 4.04 -13.42 -6.51
N ASN A 133 4.94 -12.50 -6.20
CA ASN A 133 6.33 -12.50 -6.65
C ASN A 133 7.23 -11.95 -5.54
N PRO A 134 7.35 -12.67 -4.41
CA PRO A 134 8.09 -12.19 -3.26
C PRO A 134 9.59 -12.12 -3.55
N CYS A 135 10.21 -11.03 -3.13
CA CYS A 135 11.65 -10.83 -3.27
C CYS A 135 12.48 -11.57 -2.18
N ARG A 136 11.82 -12.20 -1.21
CA ARG A 136 12.46 -12.97 -0.13
C ARG A 136 11.68 -14.25 0.15
N LYS A 137 12.41 -15.27 0.59
CA LYS A 137 11.79 -16.47 1.14
C LYS A 137 11.35 -16.22 2.57
N VAL A 138 10.25 -16.86 2.97
CA VAL A 138 9.64 -16.73 4.30
C VAL A 138 9.25 -18.11 4.80
N ASN A 139 9.70 -18.47 5.99
CA ASN A 139 9.35 -19.74 6.63
C ASN A 139 7.97 -19.66 7.27
N ALA A 140 6.93 -19.51 6.44
CA ALA A 140 5.53 -19.48 6.84
C ALA A 140 4.82 -20.78 6.48
N ARG A 141 3.66 -21.02 7.10
CA ARG A 141 2.77 -22.15 6.82
C ARG A 141 1.54 -21.66 6.09
N PHE A 142 1.20 -22.33 5.01
CA PHE A 142 0.05 -22.02 4.18
C PHE A 142 -0.96 -23.16 4.32
N VAL A 143 -2.18 -22.85 4.77
CA VAL A 143 -3.17 -23.87 5.13
C VAL A 143 -4.47 -23.66 4.35
N THR A 144 -5.13 -24.77 3.99
CA THR A 144 -6.50 -24.70 3.48
C THR A 144 -7.46 -24.46 4.64
N MET A 145 -8.45 -23.58 4.48
CA MET A 145 -9.47 -23.32 5.51
C MET A 145 -10.69 -24.23 5.36
N HIS A 146 -10.77 -25.00 4.28
CA HIS A 146 -11.83 -25.99 3.99
C HIS A 146 -11.31 -27.02 2.99
N GLY A 147 -12.04 -28.12 2.83
CA GLY A 147 -11.79 -29.15 1.83
C GLY A 147 -12.09 -28.67 0.40
N ASN A 148 -11.76 -29.50 -0.60
CA ASN A 148 -12.06 -29.21 -2.00
C ASN A 148 -13.57 -29.33 -2.27
N ILE A 149 -14.08 -28.48 -3.16
CA ILE A 149 -15.48 -28.53 -3.60
C ILE A 149 -15.53 -29.30 -4.91
N GLU A 150 -16.24 -30.42 -4.95
CA GLU A 150 -16.30 -31.40 -6.07
C GLU A 150 -16.66 -30.79 -7.44
N LYS A 151 -17.32 -29.63 -7.48
CA LYS A 151 -17.75 -28.99 -8.74
C LYS A 151 -16.93 -27.73 -9.10
N CYS A 152 -15.78 -27.53 -8.46
CA CYS A 152 -14.96 -26.35 -8.72
C CYS A 152 -13.97 -26.61 -9.89
N ASN A 153 -13.69 -25.57 -10.66
CA ASN A 153 -12.63 -25.64 -11.67
C ASN A 153 -11.30 -25.91 -10.96
N LYS A 154 -10.53 -26.89 -11.44
CA LYS A 154 -9.25 -27.32 -10.85
C LYS A 154 -8.27 -26.18 -10.58
N ASN A 155 -8.32 -25.11 -11.34
CA ASN A 155 -7.48 -23.93 -11.12
C ASN A 155 -7.85 -23.12 -9.87
N PHE A 156 -9.07 -23.29 -9.35
CA PHE A 156 -9.58 -22.61 -8.17
C PHE A 156 -9.63 -23.49 -6.93
N GLU A 157 -9.16 -24.74 -7.05
CA GLU A 157 -9.07 -25.65 -5.92
C GLU A 157 -8.14 -25.09 -4.85
N VAL A 158 -8.60 -25.07 -3.61
CA VAL A 158 -7.89 -24.43 -2.50
C VAL A 158 -6.53 -25.06 -2.26
N GLU A 159 -6.38 -26.37 -2.43
CA GLU A 159 -5.09 -27.07 -2.28
C GLU A 159 -4.05 -26.58 -3.32
N ALA A 160 -4.47 -26.46 -4.58
CA ALA A 160 -3.59 -25.93 -5.62
C ALA A 160 -3.17 -24.49 -5.35
N LEU A 161 -4.08 -23.66 -4.81
CA LEU A 161 -3.81 -22.28 -4.44
C LEU A 161 -2.81 -22.19 -3.28
N VAL A 162 -3.02 -22.98 -2.24
CA VAL A 162 -2.14 -23.05 -1.06
C VAL A 162 -0.75 -23.56 -1.44
N HIS A 163 -0.67 -24.59 -2.28
CA HIS A 163 0.60 -25.10 -2.78
C HIS A 163 1.40 -24.04 -3.54
N ARG A 164 0.74 -23.31 -4.47
CA ARG A 164 1.38 -22.22 -5.22
C ARG A 164 1.87 -21.10 -4.31
N ALA A 165 1.08 -20.70 -3.31
CA ALA A 165 1.47 -19.68 -2.33
C ALA A 165 2.70 -20.15 -1.53
N ALA A 166 2.70 -21.38 -1.05
CA ALA A 166 3.84 -21.96 -0.34
C ALA A 166 5.11 -21.99 -1.20
N MET A 167 4.98 -22.40 -2.46
CA MET A 167 6.11 -22.40 -3.42
C MET A 167 6.65 -20.99 -3.65
N ALA A 168 5.79 -20.00 -3.82
CA ALA A 168 6.20 -18.61 -4.05
C ALA A 168 7.08 -18.10 -2.91
N PHE A 169 6.68 -18.30 -1.67
CA PHE A 169 7.41 -17.84 -0.49
C PHE A 169 8.51 -18.82 -0.02
N GLY A 170 8.52 -20.06 -0.49
CA GLY A 170 9.42 -21.11 0.00
C GLY A 170 9.00 -21.66 1.38
N GLY A 171 7.73 -21.49 1.73
CA GLY A 171 7.13 -21.99 2.96
C GLY A 171 6.57 -23.42 2.84
N LYS A 172 5.82 -23.84 3.85
CA LYS A 172 5.21 -25.19 3.91
C LYS A 172 3.71 -25.09 3.66
N ASN A 173 3.17 -25.97 2.80
CA ASN A 173 1.73 -26.11 2.64
C ASN A 173 1.19 -27.23 3.56
N ILE A 174 0.01 -26.99 4.12
CA ILE A 174 -0.75 -27.92 4.96
C ILE A 174 -2.16 -27.97 4.41
N SER A 175 -2.59 -29.11 3.91
CA SER A 175 -3.97 -29.31 3.42
C SER A 175 -4.80 -30.00 4.50
N ILE A 176 -6.00 -29.49 4.75
CA ILE A 176 -7.00 -30.23 5.51
C ILE A 176 -7.54 -31.31 4.57
N ARG A 177 -7.09 -32.54 4.78
CA ARG A 177 -7.71 -33.68 4.10
C ARG A 177 -9.02 -33.96 4.78
N ASP A 178 -10.09 -33.97 4.01
CA ASP A 178 -11.37 -34.51 4.43
C ASP A 178 -11.18 -36.03 4.55
N ASN A 179 -10.74 -36.47 5.73
CA ASN A 179 -10.84 -37.89 6.07
C ASN A 179 -12.34 -38.12 6.31
N GLY A 180 -13.04 -38.48 5.23
CA GLY A 180 -14.45 -38.75 5.28
C GLY A 180 -14.82 -39.53 6.53
N LEU A 181 -15.53 -38.90 7.41
CA LEU A 181 -16.35 -39.57 8.37
C LEU A 181 -17.56 -40.06 7.57
N LEU A 182 -17.53 -41.35 7.25
CA LEU A 182 -18.71 -42.13 6.87
C LEU A 182 -19.75 -42.07 7.99
#